data_e2ed98f1c0e87326ff2aaf4859fea5ad
#
_entry.id   e2ed98f1c0e87326ff2aaf4859fea5ad
#
_cell.length_a   1.000
_cell.length_b   1.000
_cell.length_c   1.000
_cell.angle_alpha   90.00
_cell.angle_beta   90.00
_cell.angle_gamma   90.00
#
_symmetry.space_group_name_H-M   'P 1'
#
loop_
_entity.id
_entity.type
_entity.pdbx_description
1 polymer ?
#
loop_
_entity_poly.entity_id
_entity_poly.type
_entity_poly.pdbx_seq_one_letter_code
_entity_poly.pdbx_strand_id
1 'polypeptide(L)'
;MKFCYRLSMGACFALQLASVPAFAQERLTPEEAGRPLVSEETAAEKQDAAKAEVNLKPPESHNWFDDLEGHIVVEAGVNGNPWTHTGRNWAQSYVDRANTATLNQITGTLSHPVSDLGDGYGLGFVFEVLYGSDARFNPTIGMGDGNLTGMYQWAPTQAHIDAHLPWFTKDGVDLQIGQMYGMQGFEGTDALERPFYSYNYSSDFIVPFEVVGVTATVHLAEHFDWILGVNAGNSTTFGGAKNNSRPKGYFGFAFNGLMDGKLDITATAYLGPQQSVYAIGREANHAMEYIGDLLATYKIDDKTSVTLNGTYFHDDYLQDDVYGVTVYYAHDFYPWLTFNARGEVFRDNNGGVVGNNIGTMSYVNELRGRNYAYDYAPGTTYGELTVGVSYRPQFINDNLAKGSLTIRPELRLDKSLNGTRPFNRTSATDTPGVGYADKGMNNMFWFSCDAIWAF
;
A
#
# COMPACT_ATOMS: atom_id res chain seq x y z
N MET A 1 -7.29 -20.85 40.00
CA MET A 1 -6.63 -22.14 39.90
C MET A 1 -7.05 -22.79 38.58
N LYS A 2 -6.26 -22.55 37.57
CA LYS A 2 -5.95 -23.34 36.36
C LYS A 2 -5.29 -22.43 35.34
N PHE A 3 -4.05 -22.08 35.66
CA PHE A 3 -3.04 -21.76 34.65
C PHE A 3 -2.54 -23.08 34.13
N CYS A 4 -2.59 -23.30 32.83
CA CYS A 4 -1.61 -24.06 32.10
C CYS A 4 -1.92 -24.15 30.62
N TYR A 5 -0.88 -23.93 29.83
CA TYR A 5 -0.69 -24.28 28.41
C TYR A 5 -1.33 -23.42 27.33
N ARG A 6 -0.60 -22.42 26.90
CA ARG A 6 -0.35 -22.12 25.48
C ARG A 6 1.02 -21.42 25.34
N LEU A 7 2.04 -22.21 25.48
CA LEU A 7 3.38 -21.96 24.96
C LEU A 7 3.63 -23.05 23.96
N SER A 8 3.56 -22.73 22.69
CA SER A 8 4.27 -23.40 21.60
C SER A 8 3.56 -23.16 20.28
N MET A 9 3.95 -22.10 19.60
CA MET A 9 3.96 -21.96 18.14
C MET A 9 4.54 -20.61 17.70
N GLY A 10 5.46 -20.10 18.49
CA GLY A 10 6.17 -18.85 18.19
C GLY A 10 7.64 -19.04 17.85
N ALA A 11 8.05 -20.21 17.36
CA ALA A 11 9.48 -20.47 17.16
C ALA A 11 9.75 -21.38 15.97
N CYS A 12 9.22 -21.07 14.78
CA CYS A 12 9.60 -21.80 13.55
C CYS A 12 9.51 -20.97 12.27
N PHE A 13 9.61 -19.64 12.33
CA PHE A 13 9.79 -18.81 11.14
C PHE A 13 10.99 -17.87 11.26
N ALA A 14 12.01 -18.30 11.98
CA ALA A 14 13.31 -17.68 11.94
C ALA A 14 14.25 -18.60 11.20
N LEU A 15 14.19 -18.65 9.89
CA LEU A 15 15.32 -19.05 9.05
C LEU A 15 15.06 -18.74 7.59
N GLN A 16 15.89 -17.82 7.12
CA GLN A 16 16.28 -17.60 5.73
C GLN A 16 15.18 -17.13 4.80
N LEU A 17 15.26 -15.87 4.50
CA LEU A 17 15.21 -15.29 3.17
C LEU A 17 15.02 -13.77 3.32
N ALA A 18 15.75 -13.15 2.86
CA ALA A 18 16.37 -11.99 2.36
C ALA A 18 15.71 -11.55 1.07
N SER A 19 15.56 -10.43 0.73
CA SER A 19 15.84 -9.05 0.80
C SER A 19 15.15 -8.28 -0.35
N VAL A 20 14.68 -7.10 -0.12
CA VAL A 20 14.20 -6.18 -1.16
C VAL A 20 14.94 -4.88 -0.99
N PRO A 21 15.33 -4.20 -2.05
CA PRO A 21 15.68 -2.82 -1.90
C PRO A 21 14.50 -2.09 -1.25
N ALA A 22 14.78 -1.27 -0.28
CA ALA A 22 13.93 -0.13 -0.09
C ALA A 22 13.98 0.60 -1.43
N PHE A 23 12.97 0.35 -2.22
CA PHE A 23 12.65 1.35 -3.19
C PHE A 23 12.27 2.57 -2.34
N ALA A 24 13.08 3.56 -2.45
CA ALA A 24 12.48 4.75 -3.02
C ALA A 24 11.60 4.23 -4.14
N GLN A 25 10.27 4.18 -3.93
CA GLN A 25 9.32 3.80 -4.97
C GLN A 25 9.73 4.64 -6.16
N GLU A 26 10.40 4.01 -7.13
CA GLU A 26 10.82 4.70 -8.32
C GLU A 26 9.53 5.08 -8.99
N ARG A 27 9.11 6.31 -8.78
CA ARG A 27 7.89 6.82 -9.37
C ARG A 27 8.12 6.81 -10.85
N LEU A 28 7.24 6.10 -11.53
CA LEU A 28 7.20 6.15 -12.98
C LEU A 28 7.16 7.62 -13.38
N THR A 29 8.18 8.09 -14.07
CA THR A 29 8.11 9.38 -14.72
C THR A 29 6.93 9.37 -15.71
N PRO A 30 6.42 10.52 -16.14
CA PRO A 30 5.38 10.56 -17.17
C PRO A 30 5.75 9.78 -18.44
N GLU A 31 7.02 9.65 -18.73
CA GLU A 31 7.54 8.83 -19.82
C GLU A 31 7.45 7.33 -19.51
N GLU A 32 7.62 6.96 -18.26
CA GLU A 32 7.52 5.58 -17.76
C GLU A 32 6.09 5.11 -17.54
N ALA A 33 5.16 6.02 -17.20
CA ALA A 33 3.73 5.71 -17.13
C ALA A 33 3.15 5.29 -18.50
N GLY A 34 3.82 5.61 -19.58
CA GLY A 34 3.54 5.09 -20.93
C GLY A 34 4.17 3.73 -21.23
N ARG A 35 5.06 3.23 -20.36
CA ARG A 35 5.71 1.94 -20.55
C ARG A 35 4.89 0.79 -19.93
N PRO A 36 5.06 -0.45 -20.41
CA PRO A 36 4.52 -1.62 -19.73
C PRO A 36 4.93 -1.64 -18.27
N LEU A 37 4.06 -2.10 -17.39
CA LEU A 37 4.39 -2.33 -15.96
C LEU A 37 5.52 -3.37 -15.79
N VAL A 38 5.78 -4.14 -16.83
CA VAL A 38 6.99 -4.95 -17.00
C VAL A 38 7.91 -4.16 -17.94
N SER A 39 8.81 -3.32 -17.39
CA SER A 39 9.75 -2.54 -18.19
C SER A 39 10.71 -3.46 -18.94
N GLU A 40 10.96 -3.17 -20.22
CA GLU A 40 12.01 -3.82 -21.03
C GLU A 40 13.44 -3.47 -20.56
N GLU A 41 13.60 -2.59 -19.56
CA GLU A 41 14.88 -2.46 -18.90
C GLU A 41 15.21 -3.77 -18.24
N THR A 42 16.06 -4.53 -18.89
CA THR A 42 16.59 -5.78 -18.35
C THR A 42 17.23 -5.50 -16.99
N ALA A 43 17.13 -6.48 -16.09
CA ALA A 43 17.89 -6.43 -14.83
C ALA A 43 19.39 -6.13 -15.04
N ALA A 44 19.91 -6.39 -16.25
CA ALA A 44 21.24 -5.99 -16.70
C ALA A 44 21.39 -4.46 -16.85
N GLU A 45 20.41 -3.72 -17.36
CA GLU A 45 20.49 -2.25 -17.47
C GLU A 45 20.30 -1.58 -16.10
N LYS A 46 19.46 -2.15 -15.23
CA LYS A 46 19.40 -1.74 -13.81
C LYS A 46 20.66 -2.15 -13.01
N GLN A 47 21.26 -3.28 -13.34
CA GLN A 47 22.58 -3.69 -12.83
C GLN A 47 23.71 -2.85 -13.42
N ASP A 48 23.61 -2.43 -14.65
CA ASP A 48 24.59 -1.51 -15.25
C ASP A 48 24.38 -0.06 -14.79
N ALA A 49 23.17 0.34 -14.44
CA ALA A 49 22.92 1.60 -13.73
C ALA A 49 23.36 1.52 -12.26
N ALA A 50 23.22 0.37 -11.59
CA ALA A 50 23.74 0.13 -10.24
C ALA A 50 25.25 -0.23 -10.23
N LYS A 51 25.80 -0.72 -11.35
CA LYS A 51 27.22 -0.97 -11.61
C LYS A 51 27.87 0.11 -12.48
N ALA A 52 27.13 1.17 -12.86
CA ALA A 52 27.79 2.33 -13.37
C ALA A 52 28.84 2.67 -12.31
N GLU A 53 30.08 2.26 -12.57
CA GLU A 53 31.25 2.75 -11.85
C GLU A 53 30.96 4.21 -11.62
N VAL A 54 30.88 4.63 -10.36
CA VAL A 54 30.84 6.03 -10.00
C VAL A 54 32.06 6.65 -10.67
N ASN A 55 31.87 7.05 -11.90
CA ASN A 55 32.89 7.69 -12.69
C ASN A 55 32.90 9.10 -12.16
N LEU A 56 33.63 9.28 -11.03
CA LEU A 56 33.88 10.53 -10.33
C LEU A 56 34.61 11.49 -11.28
N LYS A 57 33.91 11.93 -12.33
CA LYS A 57 34.25 13.20 -12.92
C LYS A 57 33.97 14.26 -11.85
N PRO A 58 34.92 15.17 -11.59
CA PRO A 58 34.62 16.34 -10.75
C PRO A 58 33.37 17.01 -11.32
N PRO A 59 32.35 17.34 -10.52
CA PRO A 59 31.11 17.89 -11.02
C PRO A 59 31.47 19.16 -11.85
N GLU A 60 31.12 19.13 -13.12
CA GLU A 60 30.82 20.37 -13.83
C GLU A 60 29.78 21.01 -12.94
N SER A 61 29.90 22.26 -12.59
CA SER A 61 29.14 23.01 -11.59
C SER A 61 27.62 22.79 -11.73
N HIS A 62 27.14 21.57 -11.46
CA HIS A 62 25.76 21.21 -11.46
C HIS A 62 25.13 21.72 -10.16
N ASN A 63 24.11 22.54 -10.30
CA ASN A 63 23.41 23.03 -9.14
C ASN A 63 22.48 21.94 -8.64
N TRP A 64 22.60 21.54 -7.38
CA TRP A 64 21.76 20.50 -6.76
C TRP A 64 20.25 20.69 -7.03
N PHE A 65 19.78 21.94 -7.12
CA PHE A 65 18.38 22.25 -7.42
C PHE A 65 17.96 21.98 -8.89
N ASP A 66 18.89 21.69 -9.78
CA ASP A 66 18.58 21.40 -11.18
C ASP A 66 18.00 19.98 -11.35
N ASP A 67 18.17 19.11 -10.34
CA ASP A 67 17.62 17.75 -10.27
C ASP A 67 16.22 17.69 -9.61
N LEU A 68 15.60 18.83 -9.35
CA LEU A 68 14.24 18.87 -8.82
C LEU A 68 13.23 18.33 -9.84
N GLU A 69 12.45 17.36 -9.43
CA GLU A 69 11.39 16.74 -10.21
C GLU A 69 10.01 17.11 -9.65
N GLY A 70 9.08 17.37 -10.53
CA GLY A 70 7.69 17.64 -10.16
C GLY A 70 6.75 16.77 -10.97
N HIS A 71 5.85 16.04 -10.28
CA HIS A 71 4.88 15.17 -10.92
C HIS A 71 3.47 15.49 -10.44
N ILE A 72 2.51 15.36 -11.35
CA ILE A 72 1.08 15.42 -11.02
C ILE A 72 0.40 14.19 -11.60
N VAL A 73 -0.36 13.50 -10.76
CA VAL A 73 -1.19 12.35 -11.16
C VAL A 73 -2.64 12.68 -10.87
N VAL A 74 -3.52 12.45 -11.82
CA VAL A 74 -4.98 12.61 -11.66
C VAL A 74 -5.64 11.28 -11.95
N GLU A 75 -6.39 10.75 -10.98
CA GLU A 75 -7.21 9.56 -11.14
C GLU A 75 -8.67 9.89 -10.89
N ALA A 76 -9.52 9.49 -11.82
CA ALA A 76 -10.97 9.51 -11.65
C ALA A 76 -11.58 8.23 -12.22
N GLY A 77 -12.54 7.68 -11.50
CA GLY A 77 -13.15 6.41 -11.88
C GLY A 77 -14.65 6.36 -11.69
N VAL A 78 -15.24 5.30 -12.19
CA VAL A 78 -16.64 4.95 -12.01
C VAL A 78 -16.78 3.49 -11.67
N ASN A 79 -17.65 3.18 -10.73
CA ASN A 79 -18.01 1.81 -10.36
C ASN A 79 -19.50 1.58 -10.61
N GLY A 80 -19.81 0.48 -11.28
CA GLY A 80 -21.18 0.04 -11.55
C GLY A 80 -21.50 -1.23 -10.76
N ASN A 81 -22.25 -1.10 -9.66
CA ASN A 81 -22.77 -2.21 -8.87
C ASN A 81 -24.30 -2.21 -8.94
N PRO A 82 -24.90 -3.03 -9.82
CA PRO A 82 -26.35 -3.03 -10.03
C PRO A 82 -27.14 -3.63 -8.84
N TRP A 83 -26.47 -4.29 -7.92
CA TRP A 83 -27.10 -5.00 -6.81
C TRP A 83 -27.20 -4.18 -5.52
N THR A 84 -26.52 -3.03 -5.47
CA THR A 84 -26.59 -2.18 -4.29
C THR A 84 -27.89 -1.42 -4.20
N HIS A 85 -28.44 -1.32 -2.99
CA HIS A 85 -29.63 -0.51 -2.70
C HIS A 85 -29.28 0.81 -2.00
N THR A 86 -28.03 0.99 -1.61
CA THR A 86 -27.58 2.12 -0.78
C THR A 86 -26.64 3.06 -1.51
N GLY A 87 -26.24 2.73 -2.75
CA GLY A 87 -25.22 3.45 -3.49
C GLY A 87 -23.80 3.26 -2.93
N ARG A 88 -23.57 2.21 -2.15
CA ARG A 88 -22.27 1.86 -1.55
C ARG A 88 -21.85 0.45 -1.90
N ASN A 89 -20.54 0.26 -2.01
CA ASN A 89 -19.90 -1.04 -2.09
C ASN A 89 -19.38 -1.42 -0.70
N TRP A 90 -20.09 -2.30 -0.05
CA TRP A 90 -19.70 -2.80 1.26
C TRP A 90 -18.44 -3.64 1.18
N ALA A 91 -17.63 -3.57 2.23
CA ALA A 91 -16.33 -4.23 2.29
C ALA A 91 -15.34 -3.72 1.22
N GLN A 92 -15.41 -2.42 0.93
CA GLN A 92 -14.47 -1.69 0.07
C GLN A 92 -14.27 -0.29 0.63
N SER A 93 -13.04 0.19 0.69
CA SER A 93 -12.72 1.54 1.15
C SER A 93 -12.64 2.51 -0.03
N TYR A 94 -11.68 2.40 -0.88
CA TYR A 94 -11.37 3.37 -1.94
C TYR A 94 -12.44 3.45 -3.04
N VAL A 95 -13.10 2.33 -3.34
CA VAL A 95 -14.24 2.25 -4.26
C VAL A 95 -15.57 2.07 -3.52
N ASP A 96 -15.72 2.74 -2.39
CA ASP A 96 -16.89 2.64 -1.50
C ASP A 96 -18.20 3.16 -2.14
N ARG A 97 -18.13 3.96 -3.20
CA ARG A 97 -19.29 4.55 -3.89
C ARG A 97 -19.65 3.77 -5.13
N ALA A 98 -20.89 3.29 -5.17
CA ALA A 98 -21.42 2.58 -6.30
C ALA A 98 -22.26 3.48 -7.21
N ASN A 99 -22.25 3.20 -8.52
CA ASN A 99 -23.08 3.84 -9.53
C ASN A 99 -22.86 5.36 -9.64
N THR A 100 -21.65 5.81 -9.37
CA THR A 100 -21.27 7.23 -9.45
C THR A 100 -19.83 7.39 -9.92
N ALA A 101 -19.55 8.53 -10.54
CA ALA A 101 -18.18 8.91 -10.85
C ALA A 101 -17.52 9.55 -9.61
N THR A 102 -16.26 9.26 -9.40
CA THR A 102 -15.47 9.74 -8.27
C THR A 102 -14.16 10.30 -8.76
N LEU A 103 -13.75 11.46 -8.27
CA LEU A 103 -12.39 11.96 -8.37
C LEU A 103 -11.60 11.34 -7.21
N ASN A 104 -10.78 10.33 -7.53
CA ASN A 104 -10.05 9.59 -6.51
C ASN A 104 -8.84 10.35 -6.01
N GLN A 105 -7.97 10.77 -6.94
CA GLN A 105 -6.70 11.39 -6.59
C GLN A 105 -6.38 12.55 -7.55
N ILE A 106 -5.89 13.64 -7.00
CA ILE A 106 -4.98 14.58 -7.62
C ILE A 106 -3.77 14.61 -6.71
N THR A 107 -2.71 13.94 -7.12
CA THR A 107 -1.47 13.85 -6.34
C THR A 107 -0.44 14.78 -6.94
N GLY A 108 0.10 15.68 -6.15
CA GLY A 108 1.20 16.56 -6.53
C GLY A 108 2.45 16.22 -5.74
N THR A 109 3.53 15.92 -6.45
CA THR A 109 4.80 15.54 -5.85
C THR A 109 5.90 16.46 -6.28
N LEU A 110 6.73 16.87 -5.32
CA LEU A 110 8.02 17.50 -5.52
C LEU A 110 9.07 16.59 -4.89
N SER A 111 10.04 16.17 -5.68
CA SER A 111 11.11 15.28 -5.23
C SER A 111 12.47 15.73 -5.73
N HIS A 112 13.49 15.29 -5.03
CA HIS A 112 14.86 15.32 -5.45
C HIS A 112 15.43 13.93 -5.26
N PRO A 113 15.93 13.25 -6.31
CA PRO A 113 16.52 11.92 -6.17
C PRO A 113 17.73 11.97 -5.25
N VAL A 114 18.09 10.85 -4.66
CA VAL A 114 19.31 10.77 -3.86
C VAL A 114 20.51 11.02 -4.78
N SER A 115 21.11 12.19 -4.66
CA SER A 115 22.27 12.60 -5.45
C SER A 115 23.54 12.61 -4.61
N ASP A 116 24.68 12.29 -5.25
CA ASP A 116 26.00 12.20 -4.60
C ASP A 116 26.45 13.58 -4.09
N LEU A 117 26.74 13.65 -2.79
CA LEU A 117 27.34 14.82 -2.13
C LEU A 117 28.87 14.71 -2.01
N GLY A 118 29.46 13.63 -2.51
CA GLY A 118 30.88 13.27 -2.40
C GLY A 118 31.14 12.22 -1.31
N ASP A 119 32.25 11.52 -1.45
CA ASP A 119 32.69 10.46 -0.56
C ASP A 119 31.66 9.32 -0.36
N GLY A 120 30.75 9.13 -1.32
CA GLY A 120 29.69 8.13 -1.31
C GLY A 120 28.48 8.50 -0.45
N TYR A 121 28.38 9.73 0.05
CA TYR A 121 27.16 10.21 0.72
C TYR A 121 26.18 10.75 -0.31
N GLY A 122 24.91 10.43 -0.14
CA GLY A 122 23.84 10.93 -0.97
C GLY A 122 22.71 11.55 -0.16
N LEU A 123 21.99 12.52 -0.76
CA LEU A 123 20.85 13.18 -0.16
C LEU A 123 19.76 13.45 -1.20
N GLY A 124 18.53 13.17 -0.81
CA GLY A 124 17.32 13.45 -1.56
C GLY A 124 16.16 13.79 -0.64
N PHE A 125 14.99 14.04 -1.21
CA PHE A 125 13.75 14.20 -0.46
C PHE A 125 12.53 13.95 -1.35
N VAL A 126 11.41 13.65 -0.71
CA VAL A 126 10.09 13.60 -1.34
C VAL A 126 9.09 14.40 -0.51
N PHE A 127 8.32 15.24 -1.19
CA PHE A 127 7.16 15.91 -0.63
C PHE A 127 5.94 15.66 -1.52
N GLU A 128 4.86 15.15 -0.95
CA GLU A 128 3.67 14.79 -1.70
C GLU A 128 2.39 15.14 -0.97
N VAL A 129 1.42 15.62 -1.73
CA VAL A 129 0.09 15.93 -1.23
C VAL A 129 -0.96 15.35 -2.18
N LEU A 130 -1.92 14.64 -1.62
CA LEU A 130 -3.06 14.07 -2.32
C LEU A 130 -4.32 14.89 -2.03
N TYR A 131 -5.09 15.21 -3.07
CA TYR A 131 -6.45 15.72 -2.98
C TYR A 131 -7.41 14.77 -3.67
N GLY A 132 -8.48 14.39 -3.00
CA GLY A 132 -9.47 13.51 -3.62
C GLY A 132 -10.31 12.75 -2.60
N SER A 133 -11.07 11.77 -3.10
CA SER A 133 -11.84 10.87 -2.24
C SER A 133 -10.95 9.95 -1.42
N ASP A 134 -9.80 9.56 -1.96
CA ASP A 134 -8.88 8.61 -1.37
C ASP A 134 -8.15 9.18 -0.15
N ALA A 135 -8.02 10.51 -0.07
CA ALA A 135 -7.50 11.19 1.11
C ALA A 135 -8.27 10.88 2.41
N ARG A 136 -9.49 10.33 2.31
CA ARG A 136 -10.26 9.88 3.48
C ARG A 136 -9.65 8.65 4.16
N PHE A 137 -8.92 7.84 3.41
CA PHE A 137 -8.31 6.59 3.86
C PHE A 137 -6.81 6.72 4.13
N ASN A 138 -6.23 7.86 3.74
CA ASN A 138 -4.83 8.19 3.93
C ASN A 138 -4.61 9.35 4.92
N PRO A 139 -5.27 9.38 6.09
CA PRO A 139 -5.02 10.41 7.08
C PRO A 139 -3.81 10.03 7.93
N THR A 140 -2.89 10.94 8.14
CA THR A 140 -1.89 10.81 9.18
C THR A 140 -2.29 11.64 10.39
N ILE A 141 -2.68 10.98 11.47
CA ILE A 141 -3.15 11.63 12.70
C ILE A 141 -2.04 12.50 13.28
N GLY A 142 -2.35 13.78 13.43
CA GLY A 142 -1.40 14.81 13.86
C GLY A 142 -0.75 15.60 12.71
N MET A 143 -0.99 15.21 11.45
CA MET A 143 -0.50 15.91 10.25
C MET A 143 -1.67 16.24 9.31
N GLY A 144 -2.39 17.34 9.57
CA GLY A 144 -3.48 17.79 8.68
C GLY A 144 -4.82 17.07 8.82
N ASP A 145 -4.92 16.14 9.76
CA ASP A 145 -6.12 15.34 10.01
C ASP A 145 -7.33 16.12 10.56
N GLY A 146 -7.17 17.42 10.86
CA GLY A 146 -8.22 18.26 11.44
C GLY A 146 -9.44 18.47 10.56
N ASN A 147 -9.30 18.38 9.24
CA ASN A 147 -10.29 18.74 8.25
C ASN A 147 -10.95 17.54 7.55
N LEU A 148 -10.82 16.35 8.09
CA LEU A 148 -11.37 15.12 7.51
C LEU A 148 -12.88 15.04 7.73
N THR A 149 -13.66 15.79 6.96
CA THR A 149 -15.12 15.88 7.13
C THR A 149 -15.93 15.68 5.85
N GLY A 150 -15.30 15.78 4.68
CA GLY A 150 -15.96 15.72 3.38
C GLY A 150 -15.57 14.52 2.53
N MET A 151 -16.22 14.37 1.38
CA MET A 151 -15.90 13.34 0.39
C MET A 151 -14.53 13.59 -0.25
N TYR A 152 -14.21 14.83 -0.56
CA TYR A 152 -12.96 15.26 -1.16
C TYR A 152 -12.15 16.05 -0.17
N GLN A 153 -10.91 15.66 0.05
CA GLN A 153 -10.06 16.19 1.12
C GLN A 153 -8.61 16.25 0.68
N TRP A 154 -7.79 16.91 1.50
CA TRP A 154 -6.35 16.96 1.37
C TRP A 154 -5.72 16.02 2.40
N ALA A 155 -4.72 15.27 1.97
CA ALA A 155 -3.84 14.51 2.85
C ALA A 155 -2.39 14.68 2.39
N PRO A 156 -1.46 15.09 3.26
CA PRO A 156 -0.05 14.89 2.99
C PRO A 156 0.22 13.38 3.04
N THR A 157 0.80 12.83 2.01
CA THR A 157 1.04 11.38 1.89
C THR A 157 2.52 11.05 2.07
N GLN A 158 3.41 11.94 1.64
CA GLN A 158 4.84 11.79 1.89
C GLN A 158 5.49 13.14 2.22
N ALA A 159 6.39 13.13 3.19
CA ALA A 159 7.25 14.24 3.57
C ALA A 159 8.49 13.69 4.27
N HIS A 160 9.49 13.26 3.52
CA HIS A 160 10.69 12.63 4.06
C HIS A 160 11.96 13.07 3.35
N ILE A 161 13.07 12.86 4.05
CA ILE A 161 14.42 12.99 3.55
C ILE A 161 14.94 11.58 3.30
N ASP A 162 15.61 11.41 2.16
CA ASP A 162 16.33 10.21 1.78
C ASP A 162 17.82 10.46 1.85
N ALA A 163 18.57 9.54 2.45
CA ALA A 163 20.01 9.68 2.56
C ALA A 163 20.70 8.34 2.30
N HIS A 164 21.71 8.35 1.46
CA HIS A 164 22.64 7.23 1.32
C HIS A 164 23.89 7.47 2.16
N LEU A 165 24.28 6.45 2.95
CA LEU A 165 25.43 6.46 3.83
C LEU A 165 26.38 5.32 3.49
N PRO A 166 27.65 5.57 3.16
CA PRO A 166 28.63 4.53 2.83
C PRO A 166 29.15 3.79 4.09
N TRP A 167 28.20 3.31 4.93
CA TRP A 167 28.51 2.74 6.24
C TRP A 167 28.24 1.23 6.26
N PHE A 168 28.98 0.51 7.13
CA PHE A 168 28.80 -0.88 7.49
C PHE A 168 29.09 -1.90 6.38
N THR A 169 28.74 -1.63 5.14
CA THR A 169 28.91 -2.55 4.01
C THR A 169 29.53 -1.81 2.81
N LYS A 170 29.88 -2.54 1.77
CA LYS A 170 30.41 -1.95 0.53
C LYS A 170 29.36 -1.07 -0.18
N ASP A 171 28.12 -1.52 -0.14
CA ASP A 171 27.00 -0.89 -0.85
C ASP A 171 26.17 0.01 0.08
N GLY A 172 26.61 0.20 1.33
CA GLY A 172 26.13 1.21 2.27
C GLY A 172 24.76 0.95 2.89
N VAL A 173 24.14 2.04 3.33
CA VAL A 173 22.84 2.07 4.00
C VAL A 173 22.01 3.22 3.46
N ASP A 174 20.78 2.93 3.06
CA ASP A 174 19.78 3.91 2.71
C ASP A 174 18.87 4.21 3.89
N LEU A 175 18.64 5.50 4.16
CA LEU A 175 17.75 5.97 5.22
C LEU A 175 16.62 6.78 4.62
N GLN A 176 15.40 6.53 5.10
CA GLN A 176 14.25 7.42 4.92
C GLN A 176 13.82 7.95 6.27
N ILE A 177 13.65 9.27 6.40
CA ILE A 177 13.33 9.95 7.66
C ILE A 177 12.17 10.92 7.44
N GLY A 178 11.02 10.62 8.02
CA GLY A 178 9.82 11.46 7.91
C GLY A 178 8.55 10.66 7.74
N GLN A 179 7.58 11.23 7.03
CA GLN A 179 6.37 10.54 6.59
C GLN A 179 6.63 9.86 5.25
N MET A 180 6.41 8.57 5.19
CA MET A 180 6.64 7.74 4.01
C MET A 180 5.53 6.72 3.83
N TYR A 181 5.39 6.16 2.64
CA TYR A 181 4.49 5.03 2.43
C TYR A 181 4.96 3.78 3.19
N GLY A 182 4.00 2.94 3.55
CA GLY A 182 4.28 1.62 4.09
C GLY A 182 4.96 0.73 3.03
N MET A 183 5.82 -0.17 3.47
CA MET A 183 6.60 -1.04 2.57
C MET A 183 5.96 -2.42 2.38
N GLN A 184 4.73 -2.60 2.79
CA GLN A 184 4.02 -3.88 2.77
C GLN A 184 2.95 -3.88 1.68
N GLY A 185 2.63 -5.08 1.18
CA GLY A 185 1.66 -5.27 0.11
C GLY A 185 2.22 -4.99 -1.29
N PHE A 186 1.45 -5.35 -2.29
CA PHE A 186 1.79 -5.16 -3.70
C PHE A 186 1.15 -3.91 -4.30
N GLU A 187 -0.01 -3.51 -3.80
CA GLU A 187 -0.77 -2.38 -4.33
C GLU A 187 -0.48 -1.12 -3.52
N GLY A 188 0.14 -0.13 -4.18
CA GLY A 188 0.49 1.15 -3.58
C GLY A 188 -0.68 2.13 -3.49
N THR A 189 -0.47 3.22 -2.75
CA THR A 189 -1.43 4.32 -2.62
C THR A 189 -1.56 5.11 -3.93
N ASP A 190 -0.45 5.34 -4.63
CA ASP A 190 -0.48 5.99 -5.95
C ASP A 190 -1.22 5.10 -6.96
N ALA A 191 -2.07 5.73 -7.77
CA ALA A 191 -2.83 5.04 -8.80
C ALA A 191 -1.95 4.32 -9.83
N LEU A 192 -0.74 4.78 -10.06
CA LEU A 192 0.23 4.17 -10.98
C LEU A 192 0.88 2.89 -10.41
N GLU A 193 0.85 2.70 -9.10
CA GLU A 193 1.51 1.59 -8.40
C GLU A 193 0.59 0.37 -8.19
N ARG A 194 -0.56 0.35 -8.80
CA ARG A 194 -1.51 -0.76 -8.71
C ARG A 194 -2.09 -1.13 -10.08
N PRO A 195 -2.32 -2.43 -10.36
CA PRO A 195 -2.81 -2.89 -11.66
C PRO A 195 -4.29 -2.63 -11.90
N PHE A 196 -5.07 -2.35 -10.84
CA PHE A 196 -6.52 -2.21 -10.86
C PHE A 196 -6.99 -0.93 -10.20
N TYR A 197 -8.20 -0.51 -10.49
CA TYR A 197 -8.90 0.57 -9.80
C TYR A 197 -9.26 0.16 -8.37
N SER A 198 -9.74 -1.07 -8.19
CA SER A 198 -10.07 -1.63 -6.86
C SER A 198 -8.87 -2.28 -6.20
N TYR A 199 -8.80 -2.18 -4.87
CA TYR A 199 -7.78 -2.87 -4.07
C TYR A 199 -8.20 -4.31 -3.71
N ASN A 200 -7.21 -5.19 -3.46
CA ASN A 200 -7.43 -6.44 -2.77
C ASN A 200 -7.75 -6.20 -1.28
N TYR A 201 -8.26 -7.21 -0.57
CA TYR A 201 -8.60 -7.05 0.86
C TYR A 201 -7.36 -6.81 1.73
N SER A 202 -6.25 -7.47 1.43
CA SER A 202 -5.02 -7.32 2.20
C SER A 202 -4.51 -5.88 2.16
N SER A 203 -4.45 -5.25 0.99
CA SER A 203 -4.03 -3.86 0.84
C SER A 203 -5.08 -2.88 1.37
N ASP A 204 -6.38 -3.17 1.20
CA ASP A 204 -7.46 -2.27 1.62
C ASP A 204 -7.60 -2.18 3.16
N PHE A 205 -7.27 -3.27 3.90
CA PHE A 205 -7.60 -3.37 5.32
C PHE A 205 -6.44 -3.67 6.27
N ILE A 206 -5.32 -4.20 5.79
CA ILE A 206 -4.22 -4.67 6.66
C ILE A 206 -2.97 -3.80 6.51
N VAL A 207 -2.59 -3.50 5.26
CA VAL A 207 -1.33 -2.82 4.97
C VAL A 207 -1.38 -1.37 5.44
N PRO A 208 -0.41 -0.90 6.23
CA PRO A 208 -0.31 0.51 6.57
C PRO A 208 0.08 1.32 5.32
N PHE A 209 -0.76 2.27 4.93
CA PHE A 209 -0.46 3.13 3.78
C PHE A 209 0.62 4.15 4.08
N GLU A 210 0.59 4.80 5.25
CA GLU A 210 1.62 5.75 5.67
C GLU A 210 2.13 5.45 7.07
N VAL A 211 3.42 5.75 7.27
CA VAL A 211 4.09 5.72 8.55
C VAL A 211 4.96 6.96 8.74
N VAL A 212 5.15 7.40 9.98
CA VAL A 212 6.06 8.50 10.30
C VAL A 212 7.17 7.97 11.20
N GLY A 213 8.41 8.06 10.72
CA GLY A 213 9.54 7.50 11.45
C GLY A 213 10.84 7.50 10.69
N VAL A 214 11.62 6.46 10.93
CA VAL A 214 12.90 6.21 10.26
C VAL A 214 12.89 4.77 9.77
N THR A 215 13.25 4.58 8.52
CA THR A 215 13.50 3.27 7.93
C THR A 215 14.92 3.24 7.37
N ALA A 216 15.64 2.16 7.61
CA ALA A 216 16.98 1.91 7.11
C ALA A 216 17.00 0.64 6.30
N THR A 217 17.59 0.68 5.12
CA THR A 217 17.92 -0.48 4.30
C THR A 217 19.42 -0.66 4.30
N VAL A 218 19.89 -1.78 4.80
CA VAL A 218 21.31 -2.14 4.86
C VAL A 218 21.61 -3.12 3.73
N HIS A 219 22.41 -2.71 2.75
CA HIS A 219 22.80 -3.54 1.62
C HIS A 219 23.89 -4.52 2.04
N LEU A 220 23.50 -5.73 2.47
CA LEU A 220 24.43 -6.71 3.04
C LEU A 220 25.21 -7.50 1.99
N ALA A 221 24.61 -7.73 0.82
CA ALA A 221 25.22 -8.41 -0.30
C ALA A 221 24.52 -8.03 -1.62
N GLU A 222 25.10 -8.38 -2.77
CA GLU A 222 24.60 -8.05 -4.11
C GLU A 222 23.10 -8.33 -4.34
N HIS A 223 22.57 -9.35 -3.65
CA HIS A 223 21.17 -9.75 -3.75
C HIS A 223 20.46 -9.78 -2.39
N PHE A 224 21.02 -9.17 -1.36
CA PHE A 224 20.54 -9.29 -0.01
C PHE A 224 20.59 -8.01 0.79
N ASP A 225 19.41 -7.50 1.18
CA ASP A 225 19.27 -6.32 2.04
C ASP A 225 18.58 -6.66 3.35
N TRP A 226 18.84 -5.93 4.35
CA TRP A 226 18.18 -5.97 5.64
C TRP A 226 17.46 -4.66 5.88
N ILE A 227 16.18 -4.73 6.22
CA ILE A 227 15.35 -3.57 6.42
C ILE A 227 14.98 -3.45 7.89
N LEU A 228 15.19 -2.28 8.45
CA LEU A 228 14.90 -1.97 9.84
C LEU A 228 14.19 -0.63 9.94
N GLY A 229 13.23 -0.50 10.86
CA GLY A 229 12.57 0.79 11.05
C GLY A 229 11.93 0.93 12.43
N VAL A 230 11.71 2.18 12.79
CA VAL A 230 10.94 2.59 13.97
C VAL A 230 10.07 3.75 13.58
N ASN A 231 8.77 3.66 13.88
CA ASN A 231 7.82 4.70 13.56
C ASN A 231 6.74 4.86 14.64
N ALA A 232 5.85 5.81 14.46
CA ALA A 232 4.80 6.14 15.43
C ALA A 232 3.59 5.20 15.40
N GLY A 233 3.49 4.34 14.40
CA GLY A 233 2.31 3.50 14.11
C GLY A 233 1.71 3.79 12.73
N ASN A 234 0.65 3.04 12.36
CA ASN A 234 -0.05 3.22 11.10
C ASN A 234 -0.78 4.56 11.10
N SER A 235 -0.59 5.36 10.06
CA SER A 235 -1.30 6.61 9.83
C SER A 235 -1.31 7.57 11.04
N THR A 236 -0.20 7.69 11.77
CA THR A 236 -0.08 8.54 12.95
C THR A 236 1.34 9.10 13.11
N THR A 237 1.45 10.24 13.82
CA THR A 237 2.72 10.92 14.11
C THR A 237 3.18 10.71 15.55
N PHE A 238 4.46 10.97 15.79
CA PHE A 238 5.02 11.03 17.16
C PHE A 238 4.48 12.21 17.96
N GLY A 239 4.40 12.04 19.30
CA GLY A 239 4.12 13.12 20.24
C GLY A 239 2.68 13.62 20.29
N GLY A 240 1.81 13.07 19.49
CA GLY A 240 0.39 13.37 19.57
C GLY A 240 -0.29 12.46 20.59
N ALA A 241 -0.94 13.00 21.60
CA ALA A 241 -1.80 12.22 22.50
C ALA A 241 -3.02 11.60 21.78
N LYS A 242 -2.95 11.42 20.45
CA LYS A 242 -4.08 11.00 19.63
C LYS A 242 -4.04 9.52 19.26
N ASN A 243 -2.93 8.86 19.45
CA ASN A 243 -2.81 7.41 19.36
C ASN A 243 -2.37 6.85 20.72
N ASN A 244 -1.21 6.22 20.79
CA ASN A 244 -0.57 5.80 22.03
C ASN A 244 0.84 6.46 22.16
N SER A 245 1.59 6.11 23.22
CA SER A 245 2.91 6.69 23.46
C SER A 245 4.04 5.72 23.12
N ARG A 246 3.79 4.72 22.29
CA ARG A 246 4.74 3.66 21.98
C ARG A 246 5.09 3.65 20.50
N PRO A 247 6.36 3.44 20.17
CA PRO A 247 6.76 3.23 18.78
C PRO A 247 6.38 1.82 18.31
N LYS A 248 6.25 1.67 16.99
CA LYS A 248 6.22 0.37 16.31
C LYS A 248 7.57 0.07 15.66
N GLY A 249 7.94 -1.19 15.65
CA GLY A 249 9.12 -1.69 14.97
C GLY A 249 8.78 -2.22 13.59
N TYR A 250 9.65 -1.96 12.64
CA TYR A 250 9.63 -2.51 11.30
C TYR A 250 10.88 -3.35 11.08
N PHE A 251 10.71 -4.52 10.51
CA PHE A 251 11.79 -5.47 10.29
C PHE A 251 11.51 -6.22 8.99
N GLY A 252 12.51 -6.36 8.15
CA GLY A 252 12.36 -7.09 6.90
C GLY A 252 13.66 -7.55 6.30
N PHE A 253 13.49 -8.41 5.33
CA PHE A 253 14.54 -8.89 4.45
C PHE A 253 14.06 -8.90 3.03
N ALA A 254 14.95 -8.69 2.08
CA ALA A 254 14.63 -8.78 0.68
C ALA A 254 15.72 -9.47 -0.15
N PHE A 255 15.39 -10.29 -1.18
CA PHE A 255 16.26 -10.80 -2.25
C PHE A 255 15.85 -10.19 -3.58
N ASN A 256 16.81 -9.60 -4.25
CA ASN A 256 16.61 -8.96 -5.53
C ASN A 256 17.35 -9.68 -6.62
N GLY A 257 16.73 -9.77 -7.78
CA GLY A 257 17.38 -10.25 -8.98
C GLY A 257 17.85 -11.71 -8.89
N LEU A 258 17.23 -12.54 -8.05
CA LEU A 258 17.50 -13.98 -8.03
C LEU A 258 17.12 -14.62 -9.38
N MET A 259 17.72 -15.78 -9.70
CA MET A 259 17.44 -16.54 -10.91
C MET A 259 17.68 -15.69 -12.18
N ASP A 260 18.84 -15.06 -12.26
CA ASP A 260 19.23 -14.17 -13.37
C ASP A 260 18.28 -12.98 -13.55
N GLY A 261 17.88 -12.33 -12.45
CA GLY A 261 17.03 -11.15 -12.44
C GLY A 261 15.53 -11.42 -12.56
N LYS A 262 15.10 -12.68 -12.47
CA LYS A 262 13.70 -13.07 -12.66
C LYS A 262 12.88 -13.13 -11.38
N LEU A 263 13.50 -13.24 -10.22
CA LEU A 263 12.78 -13.46 -8.96
C LEU A 263 13.21 -12.44 -7.91
N ASP A 264 12.22 -11.70 -7.42
CA ASP A 264 12.34 -10.80 -6.28
C ASP A 264 11.44 -11.31 -5.15
N ILE A 265 11.94 -11.32 -3.91
CA ILE A 265 11.18 -11.78 -2.73
C ILE A 265 11.33 -10.78 -1.61
N THR A 266 10.22 -10.36 -0.96
CA THR A 266 10.19 -9.54 0.25
C THR A 266 9.50 -10.26 1.37
N ALA A 267 10.10 -10.24 2.56
CA ALA A 267 9.43 -10.63 3.79
C ALA A 267 9.58 -9.53 4.84
N THR A 268 8.47 -9.04 5.35
CA THR A 268 8.46 -7.95 6.32
C THR A 268 7.58 -8.27 7.51
N ALA A 269 7.95 -7.74 8.67
CA ALA A 269 7.15 -7.78 9.88
C ALA A 269 7.06 -6.37 10.47
N TYR A 270 5.86 -6.00 10.89
CA TYR A 270 5.55 -4.73 11.52
C TYR A 270 4.83 -4.99 12.82
N LEU A 271 5.37 -4.54 13.94
CA LEU A 271 4.88 -4.92 15.26
C LEU A 271 5.00 -3.79 16.27
N GLY A 272 3.98 -3.62 17.06
CA GLY A 272 3.91 -2.64 18.14
C GLY A 272 2.48 -2.25 18.46
N PRO A 273 2.26 -1.47 19.53
CA PRO A 273 0.92 -1.01 19.88
C PRO A 273 0.34 -0.06 18.83
N GLN A 274 -0.91 -0.29 18.43
CA GLN A 274 -1.59 0.53 17.44
C GLN A 274 -2.82 1.27 18.00
N GLN A 275 -3.45 0.74 19.01
CA GLN A 275 -4.70 1.26 19.53
C GLN A 275 -4.56 2.66 20.14
N SER A 276 -5.63 3.46 20.09
CA SER A 276 -5.67 4.81 20.66
C SER A 276 -5.91 4.79 22.17
N VAL A 277 -5.14 5.60 22.90
CA VAL A 277 -5.38 5.83 24.34
C VAL A 277 -6.76 6.43 24.64
N TYR A 278 -7.36 7.10 23.66
CA TYR A 278 -8.72 7.61 23.79
C TYR A 278 -9.79 6.52 23.65
N ALA A 279 -9.49 5.46 22.90
CA ALA A 279 -10.40 4.33 22.71
C ALA A 279 -10.36 3.37 23.91
N ILE A 280 -9.17 2.97 24.35
CA ILE A 280 -9.00 1.91 25.35
C ILE A 280 -8.12 2.31 26.57
N GLY A 281 -7.84 3.59 26.72
CA GLY A 281 -7.05 4.09 27.85
C GLY A 281 -5.60 3.61 27.83
N ARG A 282 -5.04 3.32 29.00
CA ARG A 282 -3.62 2.94 29.13
C ARG A 282 -3.29 1.58 28.49
N GLU A 283 -4.26 0.73 28.26
CA GLU A 283 -4.09 -0.56 27.59
C GLU A 283 -3.58 -0.39 26.18
N ALA A 284 -3.89 0.73 25.52
CA ALA A 284 -3.39 1.08 24.19
C ALA A 284 -1.86 1.04 24.06
N ASN A 285 -1.12 1.23 25.15
CA ASN A 285 0.34 1.15 25.15
C ASN A 285 0.88 -0.29 25.21
N HIS A 286 0.02 -1.27 25.30
CA HIS A 286 0.37 -2.68 25.49
C HIS A 286 -0.37 -3.61 24.51
N ALA A 287 -1.51 -3.18 23.95
CA ALA A 287 -2.25 -3.92 22.95
C ALA A 287 -1.45 -3.91 21.65
N MET A 288 -0.78 -5.03 21.39
CA MET A 288 0.10 -5.19 20.23
C MET A 288 -0.71 -5.48 18.97
N GLU A 289 -0.24 -4.93 17.88
CA GLU A 289 -0.62 -5.30 16.52
C GLU A 289 0.59 -5.92 15.83
N TYR A 290 0.37 -6.97 15.08
CA TYR A 290 1.37 -7.71 14.33
C TYR A 290 0.92 -7.82 12.88
N ILE A 291 1.75 -7.37 11.96
CA ILE A 291 1.53 -7.53 10.53
C ILE A 291 2.74 -8.26 9.97
N GLY A 292 2.51 -9.36 9.28
CA GLY A 292 3.51 -10.06 8.49
C GLY A 292 3.12 -10.00 7.02
N ASP A 293 4.09 -9.72 6.15
CA ASP A 293 3.86 -9.66 4.71
C ASP A 293 4.98 -10.40 3.97
N LEU A 294 4.60 -11.19 2.98
CA LEU A 294 5.50 -11.87 2.06
C LEU A 294 5.09 -11.55 0.64
N LEU A 295 5.97 -10.92 -0.09
CA LEU A 295 5.79 -10.59 -1.50
C LEU A 295 6.84 -11.35 -2.33
N ALA A 296 6.42 -12.01 -3.40
CA ALA A 296 7.32 -12.68 -4.32
C ALA A 296 6.87 -12.43 -5.76
N THR A 297 7.71 -11.78 -6.55
CA THR A 297 7.45 -11.48 -7.97
C THR A 297 8.37 -12.30 -8.84
N TYR A 298 7.79 -13.06 -9.76
CA TYR A 298 8.52 -13.86 -10.73
C TYR A 298 8.20 -13.44 -12.17
N LYS A 299 9.23 -13.05 -12.91
CA LYS A 299 9.17 -12.75 -14.35
C LYS A 299 9.32 -14.05 -15.14
N ILE A 300 8.23 -14.55 -15.70
CA ILE A 300 8.22 -15.75 -16.54
C ILE A 300 9.03 -15.48 -17.82
N ASP A 301 8.75 -14.34 -18.42
CA ASP A 301 9.46 -13.78 -19.58
C ASP A 301 9.36 -12.25 -19.55
N ASP A 302 9.85 -11.56 -20.59
CA ASP A 302 9.90 -10.08 -20.67
C ASP A 302 8.51 -9.42 -20.72
N LYS A 303 7.44 -10.19 -20.90
CA LYS A 303 6.05 -9.72 -21.02
C LYS A 303 5.13 -10.25 -19.95
N THR A 304 5.57 -11.23 -19.17
CA THR A 304 4.69 -11.97 -18.27
C THR A 304 5.28 -12.06 -16.90
N SER A 305 4.54 -11.59 -15.90
CA SER A 305 4.89 -11.71 -14.50
C SER A 305 3.77 -12.33 -13.67
N VAL A 306 4.17 -12.98 -12.59
CA VAL A 306 3.28 -13.48 -11.52
C VAL A 306 3.81 -12.96 -10.20
N THR A 307 2.92 -12.37 -9.40
CA THR A 307 3.26 -11.96 -8.04
C THR A 307 2.37 -12.69 -7.04
N LEU A 308 2.98 -13.22 -6.00
CA LEU A 308 2.33 -13.80 -4.83
C LEU A 308 2.50 -12.83 -3.66
N ASN A 309 1.40 -12.47 -3.00
CA ASN A 309 1.41 -11.73 -1.76
C ASN A 309 0.70 -12.53 -0.66
N GLY A 310 1.38 -12.78 0.44
CA GLY A 310 0.84 -13.44 1.63
C GLY A 310 0.88 -12.50 2.81
N THR A 311 -0.27 -12.27 3.47
CA THR A 311 -0.40 -11.32 4.58
C THR A 311 -0.97 -12.00 5.81
N TYR A 312 -0.42 -11.69 6.97
CA TYR A 312 -0.93 -12.07 8.28
C TYR A 312 -1.11 -10.83 9.14
N PHE A 313 -2.21 -10.76 9.88
CA PHE A 313 -2.48 -9.71 10.84
C PHE A 313 -3.03 -10.31 12.13
N HIS A 314 -2.60 -9.74 13.27
CA HIS A 314 -3.18 -9.99 14.58
C HIS A 314 -3.22 -8.71 15.39
N ASP A 315 -4.32 -8.45 16.08
CA ASP A 315 -4.46 -7.33 17.02
C ASP A 315 -4.94 -7.85 18.38
N ASP A 316 -4.16 -7.56 19.42
CA ASP A 316 -4.44 -8.02 20.81
C ASP A 316 -5.76 -7.47 21.37
N TYR A 317 -6.17 -6.29 20.93
CA TYR A 317 -7.43 -5.67 21.41
C TYR A 317 -8.63 -6.25 20.65
N LEU A 318 -8.56 -6.31 19.34
CA LEU A 318 -9.62 -6.91 18.51
C LEU A 318 -9.73 -8.42 18.72
N GLN A 319 -8.67 -9.07 19.23
CA GLN A 319 -8.55 -10.52 19.35
C GLN A 319 -8.85 -11.21 18.01
N ASP A 320 -8.43 -10.57 16.92
CA ASP A 320 -8.65 -11.04 15.56
C ASP A 320 -7.36 -11.51 14.90
N ASP A 321 -7.46 -12.63 14.23
CA ASP A 321 -6.43 -13.18 13.35
C ASP A 321 -6.93 -13.13 11.91
N VAL A 322 -6.15 -12.50 11.04
CA VAL A 322 -6.50 -12.33 9.63
C VAL A 322 -5.40 -12.90 8.75
N TYR A 323 -5.81 -13.56 7.67
CA TYR A 323 -4.90 -14.20 6.72
C TYR A 323 -5.31 -13.84 5.29
N GLY A 324 -4.39 -13.35 4.50
CA GLY A 324 -4.59 -13.05 3.09
C GLY A 324 -3.57 -13.77 2.22
N VAL A 325 -4.03 -14.29 1.08
CA VAL A 325 -3.16 -14.78 0.01
C VAL A 325 -3.71 -14.27 -1.32
N THR A 326 -2.93 -13.46 -1.99
CA THR A 326 -3.27 -12.86 -3.29
C THR A 326 -2.27 -13.30 -4.34
N VAL A 327 -2.77 -13.62 -5.52
CA VAL A 327 -1.97 -13.91 -6.71
C VAL A 327 -2.34 -12.91 -7.79
N TYR A 328 -1.32 -12.27 -8.35
CA TYR A 328 -1.43 -11.37 -9.49
C TYR A 328 -0.79 -12.01 -10.71
N TYR A 329 -1.37 -11.76 -11.85
CA TYR A 329 -0.82 -12.11 -13.16
C TYR A 329 -0.89 -10.87 -14.05
N ALA A 330 0.20 -10.54 -14.73
CA ALA A 330 0.26 -9.49 -15.73
C ALA A 330 0.86 -10.03 -17.03
N HIS A 331 0.30 -9.63 -18.17
CA HIS A 331 0.82 -9.96 -19.49
C HIS A 331 0.69 -8.80 -20.46
N ASP A 332 1.81 -8.37 -21.01
CA ASP A 332 1.89 -7.30 -22.01
C ASP A 332 1.66 -7.87 -23.41
N PHE A 333 0.44 -7.72 -23.92
CA PHE A 333 0.17 -8.05 -25.32
C PHE A 333 0.90 -7.09 -26.27
N TYR A 334 0.89 -5.81 -25.89
CA TYR A 334 1.52 -4.72 -26.62
C TYR A 334 2.00 -3.66 -25.61
N PRO A 335 2.94 -2.78 -25.96
CA PRO A 335 3.38 -1.68 -25.06
C PRO A 335 2.23 -0.79 -24.56
N TRP A 336 1.13 -0.75 -25.28
CA TRP A 336 -0.06 0.04 -24.95
C TRP A 336 -1.21 -0.79 -24.33
N LEU A 337 -1.05 -2.12 -24.16
CA LEU A 337 -2.12 -3.00 -23.66
C LEU A 337 -1.55 -4.12 -22.78
N THR A 338 -1.78 -4.01 -21.47
CA THR A 338 -1.48 -5.03 -20.48
C THR A 338 -2.77 -5.69 -20.02
N PHE A 339 -2.83 -7.00 -19.99
CA PHE A 339 -3.87 -7.77 -19.33
C PHE A 339 -3.44 -8.05 -17.89
N ASN A 340 -4.35 -7.84 -16.94
CA ASN A 340 -4.14 -8.10 -15.52
C ASN A 340 -5.21 -9.04 -14.99
N ALA A 341 -4.82 -9.94 -14.08
CA ALA A 341 -5.72 -10.77 -13.30
C ALA A 341 -5.24 -10.82 -11.84
N ARG A 342 -6.18 -10.79 -10.91
CA ARG A 342 -5.94 -10.92 -9.46
C ARG A 342 -6.93 -11.90 -8.86
N GLY A 343 -6.46 -12.79 -8.00
CA GLY A 343 -7.29 -13.64 -7.19
C GLY A 343 -6.83 -13.65 -5.74
N GLU A 344 -7.74 -13.47 -4.80
CA GLU A 344 -7.46 -13.45 -3.38
C GLU A 344 -8.36 -14.38 -2.58
N VAL A 345 -7.78 -15.01 -1.57
CA VAL A 345 -8.52 -15.61 -0.45
C VAL A 345 -8.09 -14.89 0.82
N PHE A 346 -9.05 -14.27 1.48
CA PHE A 346 -8.83 -13.47 2.68
C PHE A 346 -9.74 -13.93 3.81
N ARG A 347 -9.18 -14.25 4.96
CA ARG A 347 -9.92 -14.70 6.13
C ARG A 347 -9.81 -13.69 7.26
N ASP A 348 -10.92 -13.09 7.62
CA ASP A 348 -11.15 -12.26 8.81
C ASP A 348 -11.87 -13.15 9.83
N ASN A 349 -11.16 -13.61 10.87
CA ASN A 349 -11.67 -14.65 11.74
C ASN A 349 -12.85 -14.21 12.61
N ASN A 350 -12.76 -13.00 13.15
CA ASN A 350 -13.78 -12.47 14.06
C ASN A 350 -14.62 -11.37 13.40
N GLY A 351 -14.34 -10.99 12.16
CA GLY A 351 -15.01 -9.91 11.46
C GLY A 351 -14.64 -8.52 12.00
N GLY A 352 -13.53 -8.45 12.70
CA GLY A 352 -13.04 -7.22 13.33
C GLY A 352 -12.38 -6.24 12.37
N VAL A 353 -11.97 -6.71 11.20
CA VAL A 353 -11.21 -5.92 10.23
C VAL A 353 -12.12 -5.45 9.08
N VAL A 354 -12.56 -6.34 8.21
CA VAL A 354 -13.40 -5.96 7.06
C VAL A 354 -14.81 -5.57 7.50
N GLY A 355 -15.41 -6.34 8.37
CA GLY A 355 -16.79 -6.13 8.81
C GLY A 355 -17.02 -4.87 9.64
N ASN A 356 -16.00 -4.40 10.33
CA ASN A 356 -16.05 -3.16 11.11
C ASN A 356 -15.81 -1.91 10.26
N ASN A 357 -15.23 -2.05 9.09
CA ASN A 357 -14.95 -0.92 8.21
C ASN A 357 -16.19 -0.51 7.39
N ILE A 358 -17.28 -0.23 8.10
CA ILE A 358 -18.60 0.05 7.51
C ILE A 358 -18.74 1.49 7.01
N GLY A 359 -17.76 2.32 7.23
CA GLY A 359 -17.84 3.72 6.82
C GLY A 359 -16.49 4.37 6.71
N THR A 360 -16.42 5.28 5.79
CA THR A 360 -15.23 6.03 5.40
C THR A 360 -14.46 6.73 6.51
N MET A 361 -14.99 6.76 7.72
CA MET A 361 -14.41 7.47 8.86
C MET A 361 -14.25 6.60 10.10
N SER A 362 -14.53 5.32 10.00
CA SER A 362 -14.52 4.43 11.16
C SER A 362 -13.14 4.38 11.80
N TYR A 363 -12.14 4.05 11.01
CA TYR A 363 -10.75 3.99 11.45
C TYR A 363 -10.24 5.33 12.00
N VAL A 364 -10.50 6.43 11.29
CA VAL A 364 -10.11 7.78 11.75
C VAL A 364 -10.83 8.18 13.03
N ASN A 365 -12.10 7.82 13.18
CA ASN A 365 -12.84 8.10 14.40
C ASN A 365 -12.31 7.29 15.59
N GLU A 366 -11.91 6.05 15.36
CA GLU A 366 -11.27 5.21 16.37
C GLU A 366 -9.95 5.82 16.83
N LEU A 367 -9.06 6.15 15.91
CA LEU A 367 -7.78 6.80 16.21
C LEU A 367 -7.96 8.13 16.96
N ARG A 368 -9.07 8.83 16.74
CA ARG A 368 -9.42 10.06 17.44
C ARG A 368 -10.13 9.84 18.77
N GLY A 369 -10.37 8.61 19.19
CA GLY A 369 -11.10 8.27 20.40
C GLY A 369 -12.56 8.74 20.39
N ARG A 370 -13.15 8.91 19.21
CA ARG A 370 -14.58 9.15 19.09
C ARG A 370 -15.31 7.83 19.22
N ASN A 371 -16.49 7.85 19.85
CA ASN A 371 -17.30 6.64 20.05
C ASN A 371 -17.43 5.87 18.74
N TYR A 372 -16.72 4.79 18.67
CA TYR A 372 -16.77 3.80 17.62
C TYR A 372 -17.34 2.52 18.24
N ALA A 373 -18.51 2.12 17.80
CA ALA A 373 -19.04 0.83 18.20
C ALA A 373 -18.53 -0.21 17.20
N TYR A 374 -17.70 -1.12 17.66
CA TYR A 374 -17.34 -2.31 16.91
C TYR A 374 -18.61 -3.15 16.73
N ASP A 375 -19.18 -3.13 15.54
CA ASP A 375 -20.15 -4.12 15.15
C ASP A 375 -19.36 -5.36 14.73
N TYR A 376 -19.21 -6.30 15.62
CA TYR A 376 -18.59 -7.58 15.32
C TYR A 376 -19.39 -8.28 14.21
N ALA A 377 -18.90 -8.16 12.99
CA ALA A 377 -19.40 -8.96 11.90
C ALA A 377 -19.00 -10.42 12.13
N PRO A 378 -19.78 -11.39 11.66
CA PRO A 378 -19.37 -12.79 11.75
C PRO A 378 -18.10 -13.00 10.93
N GLY A 379 -17.17 -13.77 11.47
CA GLY A 379 -15.92 -14.11 10.79
C GLY A 379 -16.18 -14.63 9.37
N THR A 380 -15.59 -13.99 8.38
CA THR A 380 -15.86 -14.24 6.96
C THR A 380 -14.58 -14.64 6.23
N THR A 381 -14.72 -15.64 5.36
CA THR A 381 -13.70 -15.98 4.37
C THR A 381 -14.13 -15.36 3.05
N TYR A 382 -13.42 -14.31 2.62
CA TYR A 382 -13.65 -13.63 1.36
C TYR A 382 -12.85 -14.33 0.25
N GLY A 383 -13.47 -14.51 -0.91
CA GLY A 383 -12.80 -14.87 -2.16
C GLY A 383 -13.01 -13.73 -3.14
N GLU A 384 -11.96 -13.30 -3.78
CA GLU A 384 -11.98 -12.21 -4.76
C GLU A 384 -11.36 -12.69 -6.07
N LEU A 385 -11.94 -12.27 -7.18
CA LEU A 385 -11.38 -12.43 -8.52
C LEU A 385 -11.62 -11.15 -9.31
N THR A 386 -10.53 -10.52 -9.75
CA THR A 386 -10.57 -9.35 -10.65
C THR A 386 -9.81 -9.64 -11.93
N VAL A 387 -10.39 -9.25 -13.05
CA VAL A 387 -9.71 -9.25 -14.36
C VAL A 387 -9.92 -7.90 -15.04
N GLY A 388 -8.91 -7.41 -15.73
CA GLY A 388 -8.97 -6.12 -16.40
C GLY A 388 -7.82 -5.91 -17.37
N VAL A 389 -7.77 -4.72 -17.93
CA VAL A 389 -6.68 -4.31 -18.82
C VAL A 389 -6.22 -2.90 -18.45
N SER A 390 -4.93 -2.63 -18.62
CA SER A 390 -4.38 -1.28 -18.64
C SER A 390 -4.17 -0.87 -20.10
N TYR A 391 -4.98 0.06 -20.56
CA TYR A 391 -4.96 0.56 -21.93
C TYR A 391 -4.36 1.95 -21.99
N ARG A 392 -3.29 2.11 -22.75
CA ARG A 392 -2.55 3.37 -22.97
C ARG A 392 -2.78 3.82 -24.41
N PRO A 393 -3.75 4.70 -24.69
CA PRO A 393 -4.13 5.10 -26.04
C PRO A 393 -3.00 5.86 -26.75
N GLN A 394 -2.26 5.21 -27.63
CA GLN A 394 -1.09 5.78 -28.32
C GLN A 394 -1.43 7.09 -29.03
N PHE A 395 -2.57 7.16 -29.75
CA PHE A 395 -2.96 8.37 -30.49
C PHE A 395 -3.20 9.60 -29.58
N ILE A 396 -3.49 9.39 -28.28
CA ILE A 396 -3.57 10.46 -27.28
C ILE A 396 -2.17 10.73 -26.74
N ASN A 397 -1.48 9.72 -26.27
CA ASN A 397 -0.18 9.84 -25.61
C ASN A 397 0.89 10.43 -26.53
N ASP A 398 0.92 10.04 -27.81
CA ASP A 398 1.85 10.60 -28.80
C ASP A 398 1.59 12.08 -29.11
N ASN A 399 0.40 12.59 -28.81
CA ASN A 399 0.00 13.99 -29.04
C ASN A 399 -0.02 14.83 -27.76
N LEU A 400 0.18 14.24 -26.59
CA LEU A 400 0.36 14.97 -25.35
C LEU A 400 1.76 15.61 -25.34
N ALA A 401 1.82 16.90 -25.11
CA ALA A 401 3.11 17.62 -25.03
C ALA A 401 3.99 17.11 -23.88
N LYS A 402 3.37 16.66 -22.83
CA LYS A 402 3.94 15.94 -21.67
C LYS A 402 2.87 15.05 -21.06
N GLY A 403 3.31 13.93 -20.47
CA GLY A 403 2.46 13.05 -19.70
C GLY A 403 1.86 11.88 -20.50
N SER A 404 1.10 11.06 -19.77
CA SER A 404 0.47 9.85 -20.30
C SER A 404 -0.93 9.67 -19.73
N LEU A 405 -1.81 9.03 -20.53
CA LEU A 405 -3.15 8.60 -20.14
C LEU A 405 -3.19 7.08 -20.10
N THR A 406 -3.67 6.52 -18.99
CA THR A 406 -3.99 5.09 -18.86
C THR A 406 -5.47 4.94 -18.50
N ILE A 407 -6.16 4.00 -19.12
CA ILE A 407 -7.56 3.66 -18.85
C ILE A 407 -7.62 2.20 -18.41
N ARG A 408 -8.27 1.92 -17.24
CA ARG A 408 -8.31 0.57 -16.66
C ARG A 408 -9.74 0.09 -16.44
N PRO A 409 -10.40 -0.50 -17.43
CA PRO A 409 -11.63 -1.25 -17.19
C PRO A 409 -11.34 -2.56 -16.47
N GLU A 410 -12.15 -2.88 -15.47
CA GLU A 410 -12.07 -4.13 -14.69
C GLU A 410 -13.44 -4.74 -14.43
N LEU A 411 -13.46 -6.05 -14.25
CA LEU A 411 -14.57 -6.84 -13.72
C LEU A 411 -14.13 -7.51 -12.43
N ARG A 412 -14.91 -7.35 -11.37
CA ARG A 412 -14.62 -7.93 -10.07
C ARG A 412 -15.78 -8.77 -9.54
N LEU A 413 -15.45 -9.92 -8.99
CA LEU A 413 -16.35 -10.80 -8.26
C LEU A 413 -15.80 -11.02 -6.86
N ASP A 414 -16.61 -10.68 -5.85
CA ASP A 414 -16.37 -11.00 -4.46
C ASP A 414 -17.37 -12.03 -3.98
N LYS A 415 -16.94 -12.97 -3.13
CA LYS A 415 -17.77 -14.02 -2.60
C LYS A 415 -17.39 -14.39 -1.16
N SER A 416 -18.40 -14.58 -0.30
CA SER A 416 -18.19 -15.24 0.98
C SER A 416 -18.08 -16.74 0.75
N LEU A 417 -16.95 -17.33 1.10
CA LEU A 417 -16.67 -18.76 0.93
C LEU A 417 -17.19 -19.64 2.09
N ASN A 418 -17.59 -19.00 3.21
CA ASN A 418 -18.12 -19.69 4.39
C ASN A 418 -19.61 -19.41 4.67
N GLY A 419 -20.32 -18.83 3.70
CA GLY A 419 -21.78 -18.67 3.73
C GLY A 419 -22.29 -17.44 4.49
N THR A 420 -21.44 -16.57 4.98
CA THR A 420 -21.82 -15.26 5.53
C THR A 420 -22.36 -14.35 4.42
N ARG A 421 -22.98 -13.22 4.77
CA ARG A 421 -23.60 -12.29 3.82
C ARG A 421 -23.08 -10.86 4.02
N PRO A 422 -21.79 -10.58 3.74
CA PRO A 422 -21.20 -9.27 4.02
C PRO A 422 -21.58 -8.20 3.01
N PHE A 423 -21.97 -8.55 1.77
CA PHE A 423 -22.09 -7.62 0.66
C PHE A 423 -23.49 -7.05 0.48
N ASN A 424 -23.59 -5.87 -0.15
CA ASN A 424 -24.83 -5.22 -0.59
C ASN A 424 -25.93 -5.17 0.50
N ARG A 425 -25.54 -4.80 1.71
CA ARG A 425 -26.47 -4.72 2.85
C ARG A 425 -27.52 -3.63 2.62
N THR A 426 -28.69 -3.84 3.16
CA THR A 426 -29.85 -2.94 2.97
C THR A 426 -29.89 -1.77 3.94
N SER A 427 -29.06 -1.77 4.98
CA SER A 427 -28.96 -0.66 5.93
C SER A 427 -27.94 0.38 5.44
N ALA A 428 -28.40 1.57 5.20
CA ALA A 428 -27.56 2.72 4.82
C ALA A 428 -26.91 3.41 6.03
N THR A 429 -27.05 2.87 7.24
CA THR A 429 -26.60 3.55 8.44
C THR A 429 -25.09 3.40 8.63
N ASP A 430 -24.39 4.52 8.42
CA ASP A 430 -23.04 4.74 8.99
C ASP A 430 -23.11 4.97 10.50
N THR A 431 -24.16 4.50 11.14
CA THR A 431 -24.39 4.73 12.56
C THR A 431 -23.68 3.64 13.33
N PRO A 432 -22.67 3.98 14.13
CA PRO A 432 -22.04 3.04 15.03
C PRO A 432 -23.09 2.35 15.92
N GLY A 433 -23.01 1.04 16.07
CA GLY A 433 -23.91 0.27 16.96
C GLY A 433 -25.22 -0.17 16.32
N VAL A 434 -25.43 0.06 15.02
CA VAL A 434 -26.54 -0.60 14.31
C VAL A 434 -26.03 -1.94 13.80
N GLY A 435 -26.46 -2.99 14.46
CA GLY A 435 -25.97 -4.35 14.29
C GLY A 435 -25.94 -4.84 12.84
N TYR A 436 -25.10 -5.79 12.60
CA TYR A 436 -24.93 -6.52 11.34
C TYR A 436 -26.30 -7.04 10.86
N ALA A 437 -26.99 -6.24 10.07
CA ALA A 437 -28.30 -6.63 9.57
C ALA A 437 -28.14 -7.80 8.60
N ASP A 438 -28.75 -8.91 8.92
CA ASP A 438 -28.67 -10.22 8.26
C ASP A 438 -29.30 -10.26 6.84
N LYS A 439 -29.34 -9.10 6.16
CA LYS A 439 -29.97 -8.92 4.84
C LYS A 439 -28.99 -8.68 3.70
N GLY A 440 -27.72 -8.93 3.90
CA GLY A 440 -26.71 -8.84 2.86
C GLY A 440 -26.73 -10.00 1.87
N MET A 441 -25.88 -9.92 0.87
CA MET A 441 -25.64 -10.98 -0.13
C MET A 441 -24.34 -11.71 0.20
N ASN A 442 -24.21 -12.95 -0.23
CA ASN A 442 -22.98 -13.72 -0.08
C ASN A 442 -22.01 -13.55 -1.26
N ASN A 443 -22.39 -12.77 -2.25
CA ASN A 443 -21.56 -12.40 -3.40
C ASN A 443 -21.87 -10.99 -3.85
N MET A 444 -20.88 -10.37 -4.51
CA MET A 444 -20.98 -9.09 -5.15
C MET A 444 -20.23 -9.15 -6.48
N PHE A 445 -20.84 -8.65 -7.53
CA PHE A 445 -20.22 -8.49 -8.84
C PHE A 445 -20.35 -7.05 -9.28
N TRP A 446 -19.30 -6.51 -9.82
CA TRP A 446 -19.27 -5.13 -10.29
C TRP A 446 -18.34 -4.94 -11.49
N PHE A 447 -18.57 -3.85 -12.18
CA PHE A 447 -17.71 -3.34 -13.22
C PHE A 447 -17.15 -1.98 -12.78
N SER A 448 -15.87 -1.76 -12.98
CA SER A 448 -15.25 -0.46 -12.76
C SER A 448 -14.41 -0.04 -13.96
N CYS A 449 -14.19 1.24 -14.04
CA CYS A 449 -13.25 1.82 -14.99
C CYS A 449 -12.71 3.12 -14.41
N ASP A 450 -11.41 3.28 -14.41
CA ASP A 450 -10.75 4.55 -14.10
C ASP A 450 -9.93 5.06 -15.30
N ALA A 451 -9.56 6.32 -15.19
CA ALA A 451 -8.64 6.99 -16.07
C ALA A 451 -7.57 7.70 -15.23
N ILE A 452 -6.32 7.42 -15.50
CA ILE A 452 -5.16 8.02 -14.84
C ILE A 452 -4.44 8.89 -15.85
N TRP A 453 -4.23 10.14 -15.50
CA TRP A 453 -3.42 11.07 -16.26
C TRP A 453 -2.23 11.53 -15.41
N ALA A 454 -1.01 11.19 -15.87
CA ALA A 454 0.24 11.51 -15.21
C ALA A 454 1.05 12.49 -16.06
N PHE A 455 1.63 13.52 -15.46
CA PHE A 455 2.48 14.53 -16.11
C PHE A 455 3.41 15.24 -15.13
#